data_543899b419a16b55334ff88d291edb59
#
_entry.id   543899b419a16b55334ff88d291edb59
#
_cell.length_a   1.000
_cell.length_b   1.000
_cell.length_c   1.000
_cell.angle_alpha   90.00
_cell.angle_beta   90.00
_cell.angle_gamma   90.00
#
_symmetry.space_group_name_H-M   'P 1'
#
loop_
_entity.id
_entity.type
_entity.pdbx_description
1 polymer ?
#
loop_
_entity_poly.entity_id
_entity_poly.type
_entity_poly.pdbx_seq_one_letter_code
_entity_poly.pdbx_strand_id
1 'polypeptide(L)'
;KGVLTIRGGMTSHAAVVARGMGICCVSGASTIVLNEEEKTLKMPDGSIFKEGDYLSIDGSTGKVYAGKLEMQEASISGDFETFMSWADEARDLKVRTNADTPKDAMQARKFGAEGIGLCRTEHMFFERDRIFNFRKMICATTLEEREKALENILPYQRKDFEGLFEAMAPFS
;
A
#
# COMPACT_ATOMS: atom_id res chain seq x y z
N LYS A 1 -12.52 -1.65 -0.61
CA LYS A 1 -12.24 -0.88 -1.84
C LYS A 1 -11.17 -1.62 -2.61
N GLY A 2 -11.23 -1.60 -3.95
CA GLY A 2 -10.29 -2.27 -4.84
C GLY A 2 -9.96 -1.40 -6.05
N VAL A 3 -9.02 -1.85 -6.85
CA VAL A 3 -8.61 -1.21 -8.10
C VAL A 3 -8.90 -2.13 -9.26
N LEU A 4 -9.66 -1.64 -10.24
CA LEU A 4 -9.94 -2.32 -11.50
C LEU A 4 -9.45 -1.43 -12.64
N THR A 5 -8.59 -1.97 -13.50
CA THR A 5 -8.12 -1.23 -14.69
C THR A 5 -8.36 -2.02 -15.96
N ILE A 6 -8.74 -1.32 -17.03
CA ILE A 6 -8.99 -1.91 -18.34
C ILE A 6 -7.67 -2.20 -19.07
N ARG A 7 -6.66 -1.35 -18.86
CA ARG A 7 -5.33 -1.46 -19.46
C ARG A 7 -4.25 -1.69 -18.41
N GLY A 8 -3.13 -2.24 -18.84
CA GLY A 8 -1.99 -2.53 -18.00
C GLY A 8 -1.92 -3.99 -17.59
N GLY A 9 -0.85 -4.39 -16.96
CA GLY A 9 -0.59 -5.74 -16.46
C GLY A 9 -0.09 -5.70 -15.02
N MET A 10 0.42 -6.82 -14.51
CA MET A 10 0.92 -6.98 -13.15
C MET A 10 2.05 -6.02 -12.76
N THR A 11 2.76 -5.48 -13.74
CA THR A 11 3.86 -4.51 -13.56
C THR A 11 3.42 -3.07 -13.80
N SER A 12 2.13 -2.81 -14.08
CA SER A 12 1.60 -1.45 -14.23
C SER A 12 1.70 -0.68 -12.91
N HIS A 13 1.81 0.63 -12.99
CA HIS A 13 1.86 1.49 -11.81
C HIS A 13 0.68 1.26 -10.86
N ALA A 14 -0.54 1.15 -11.39
CA ALA A 14 -1.74 0.87 -10.60
C ALA A 14 -1.66 -0.46 -9.84
N ALA A 15 -1.16 -1.52 -10.49
CA ALA A 15 -1.01 -2.84 -9.86
C ALA A 15 0.09 -2.84 -8.78
N VAL A 16 1.21 -2.16 -9.02
CA VAL A 16 2.31 -2.05 -8.07
C VAL A 16 1.88 -1.27 -6.83
N VAL A 17 1.24 -0.11 -7.03
CA VAL A 17 0.76 0.74 -5.92
C VAL A 17 -0.33 0.03 -5.11
N ALA A 18 -1.32 -0.59 -5.77
CA ALA A 18 -2.38 -1.33 -5.08
C ALA A 18 -1.81 -2.48 -4.23
N ARG A 19 -0.83 -3.21 -4.76
CA ARG A 19 -0.14 -4.28 -4.02
C ARG A 19 0.60 -3.74 -2.81
N GLY A 20 1.34 -2.62 -2.96
CA GLY A 20 2.01 -1.96 -1.84
C GLY A 20 1.05 -1.48 -0.76
N MET A 21 -0.16 -1.08 -1.12
CA MET A 21 -1.22 -0.69 -0.19
C MET A 21 -2.03 -1.87 0.37
N GLY A 22 -1.76 -3.10 -0.03
CA GLY A 22 -2.57 -4.27 0.35
C GLY A 22 -4.01 -4.21 -0.18
N ILE A 23 -4.22 -3.52 -1.31
CA ILE A 23 -5.54 -3.35 -1.93
C ILE A 23 -5.68 -4.36 -3.06
N CYS A 24 -6.83 -5.07 -3.09
CA CYS A 24 -7.16 -5.97 -4.18
C CYS A 24 -7.14 -5.23 -5.53
N CYS A 25 -6.46 -5.79 -6.52
CA CYS A 25 -6.31 -5.19 -7.85
C CYS A 25 -6.52 -6.23 -8.95
N VAL A 26 -7.39 -5.89 -9.90
CA VAL A 26 -7.51 -6.59 -11.18
C VAL A 26 -7.09 -5.62 -12.27
N SER A 27 -5.99 -5.92 -12.97
CA SER A 27 -5.45 -5.07 -14.01
C SER A 27 -5.52 -5.73 -15.39
N GLY A 28 -5.79 -4.91 -16.43
CA GLY A 28 -5.86 -5.39 -17.79
C GLY A 28 -7.16 -6.09 -18.15
N ALA A 29 -8.27 -5.72 -17.54
CA ALA A 29 -9.61 -6.24 -17.84
C ALA A 29 -10.12 -5.70 -19.20
N SER A 30 -9.43 -6.02 -20.28
CA SER A 30 -9.62 -5.47 -21.63
C SER A 30 -10.98 -5.81 -22.26
N THR A 31 -11.70 -6.77 -21.71
CA THR A 31 -13.05 -7.15 -22.15
C THR A 31 -14.15 -6.24 -21.61
N ILE A 32 -13.82 -5.39 -20.62
CA ILE A 32 -14.73 -4.41 -20.04
C ILE A 32 -14.62 -3.10 -20.83
N VAL A 33 -15.75 -2.51 -21.17
CA VAL A 33 -15.81 -1.24 -21.89
C VAL A 33 -16.23 -0.13 -20.92
N LEU A 34 -15.35 0.88 -20.77
CA LEU A 34 -15.62 2.08 -19.98
C LEU A 34 -16.14 3.18 -20.90
N ASN A 35 -17.29 3.75 -20.55
CA ASN A 35 -17.77 5.01 -21.11
C ASN A 35 -17.62 6.10 -20.04
N GLU A 36 -16.61 6.98 -20.21
CA GLU A 36 -16.31 8.05 -19.26
C GLU A 36 -17.36 9.16 -19.27
N GLU A 37 -17.98 9.44 -20.41
CA GLU A 37 -19.01 10.48 -20.54
C GLU A 37 -20.30 10.09 -19.81
N GLU A 38 -20.73 8.84 -19.99
CA GLU A 38 -21.92 8.29 -19.32
C GLU A 38 -21.62 7.72 -17.95
N LYS A 39 -20.35 7.67 -17.55
CA LYS A 39 -19.87 7.06 -16.31
C LYS A 39 -20.39 5.62 -16.14
N THR A 40 -20.27 4.83 -17.20
CA THR A 40 -20.75 3.45 -17.23
C THR A 40 -19.65 2.47 -17.55
N LEU A 41 -19.77 1.26 -16.98
CA LEU A 41 -18.97 0.09 -17.28
C LEU A 41 -19.86 -0.96 -17.92
N LYS A 42 -19.54 -1.39 -19.15
CA LYS A 42 -20.22 -2.50 -19.81
C LYS A 42 -19.37 -3.76 -19.72
N MET A 43 -19.95 -4.80 -19.16
CA MET A 43 -19.33 -6.11 -19.01
C MET A 43 -19.47 -6.95 -20.29
N PRO A 44 -18.65 -8.01 -20.44
CA PRO A 44 -18.71 -8.90 -21.61
C PRO A 44 -20.06 -9.60 -21.83
N ASP A 45 -20.80 -9.83 -20.74
CA ASP A 45 -22.15 -10.44 -20.76
C ASP A 45 -23.26 -9.43 -21.15
N GLY A 46 -22.87 -8.17 -21.40
CA GLY A 46 -23.78 -7.10 -21.77
C GLY A 46 -24.36 -6.32 -20.58
N SER A 47 -24.11 -6.73 -19.34
CA SER A 47 -24.54 -5.97 -18.16
C SER A 47 -23.83 -4.62 -18.07
N ILE A 48 -24.56 -3.59 -17.59
CA ILE A 48 -24.07 -2.20 -17.49
C ILE A 48 -24.15 -1.77 -16.03
N PHE A 49 -23.03 -1.27 -15.52
CA PHE A 49 -22.91 -0.68 -14.19
C PHE A 49 -22.65 0.81 -14.30
N LYS A 50 -23.22 1.58 -13.37
CA LYS A 50 -23.08 3.03 -13.28
C LYS A 50 -22.18 3.43 -12.11
N GLU A 51 -21.74 4.68 -12.11
CA GLU A 51 -21.05 5.24 -10.95
C GLU A 51 -21.91 5.10 -9.68
N GLY A 52 -21.34 4.49 -8.64
CA GLY A 52 -22.03 4.18 -7.37
C GLY A 52 -22.49 2.73 -7.24
N ASP A 53 -22.55 1.98 -8.33
CA ASP A 53 -22.85 0.55 -8.27
C ASP A 53 -21.69 -0.25 -7.64
N TYR A 54 -22.04 -1.37 -7.00
CA TYR A 54 -21.06 -2.25 -6.38
C TYR A 54 -20.59 -3.32 -7.37
N LEU A 55 -19.27 -3.43 -7.47
CA LEU A 55 -18.58 -4.55 -8.11
C LEU A 55 -17.64 -5.18 -7.08
N SER A 56 -17.58 -6.49 -7.06
CA SER A 56 -16.56 -7.23 -6.28
C SER A 56 -15.50 -7.78 -7.22
N ILE A 57 -14.24 -7.71 -6.80
CA ILE A 57 -13.11 -8.18 -7.60
C ILE A 57 -12.28 -9.18 -6.81
N ASP A 58 -11.79 -10.20 -7.51
CA ASP A 58 -10.88 -11.20 -6.98
C ASP A 58 -9.52 -11.05 -7.66
N GLY A 59 -8.55 -10.54 -6.92
CA GLY A 59 -7.20 -10.29 -7.43
C GLY A 59 -6.39 -11.56 -7.67
N SER A 60 -6.78 -12.69 -7.07
CA SER A 60 -6.09 -13.97 -7.26
C SER A 60 -6.47 -14.63 -8.58
N THR A 61 -7.75 -14.58 -8.94
CA THR A 61 -8.28 -15.20 -10.17
C THR A 61 -8.48 -14.21 -11.31
N GLY A 62 -8.41 -12.90 -11.04
CA GLY A 62 -8.70 -11.84 -12.01
C GLY A 62 -10.18 -11.69 -12.35
N LYS A 63 -11.08 -12.29 -11.56
CA LYS A 63 -12.52 -12.25 -11.81
C LYS A 63 -13.17 -11.00 -11.25
N VAL A 64 -14.20 -10.54 -11.95
CA VAL A 64 -15.05 -9.41 -11.55
C VAL A 64 -16.49 -9.91 -11.42
N TYR A 65 -17.13 -9.59 -10.32
CA TYR A 65 -18.48 -10.03 -9.99
C TYR A 65 -19.42 -8.85 -9.82
N ALA A 66 -20.65 -9.01 -10.22
CA ALA A 66 -21.71 -8.04 -9.98
C ALA A 66 -22.10 -8.00 -8.51
N GLY A 67 -22.29 -6.79 -7.97
CA GLY A 67 -22.77 -6.59 -6.62
C GLY A 67 -21.71 -6.67 -5.52
N LYS A 68 -22.16 -6.55 -4.28
CA LYS A 68 -21.33 -6.58 -3.08
C LYS A 68 -21.27 -8.02 -2.56
N LEU A 69 -20.13 -8.65 -2.67
CA LEU A 69 -19.86 -9.96 -2.06
C LEU A 69 -19.19 -9.80 -0.70
N GLU A 70 -19.26 -10.84 0.11
CA GLU A 70 -18.51 -10.94 1.36
C GLU A 70 -17.03 -10.99 1.04
N MET A 71 -16.25 -10.13 1.70
CA MET A 71 -14.81 -9.98 1.44
C MET A 71 -14.03 -10.79 2.45
N GLN A 72 -13.03 -11.51 1.97
CA GLN A 72 -12.06 -12.21 2.79
C GLN A 72 -10.78 -11.40 2.88
N GLU A 73 -10.29 -11.13 4.09
CA GLU A 73 -8.99 -10.50 4.26
C GLU A 73 -7.89 -11.48 3.87
N ALA A 74 -6.85 -10.98 3.18
CA ALA A 74 -5.66 -11.77 2.92
C ALA A 74 -4.98 -12.11 4.26
N SER A 75 -4.94 -13.38 4.58
CA SER A 75 -4.27 -13.90 5.79
C SER A 75 -3.38 -15.08 5.43
N ILE A 76 -2.30 -15.22 6.18
CA ILE A 76 -1.50 -16.44 6.16
C ILE A 76 -2.25 -17.44 7.04
N SER A 77 -2.86 -18.45 6.43
CA SER A 77 -3.67 -19.44 7.16
C SER A 77 -3.68 -20.78 6.46
N GLY A 78 -3.99 -21.84 7.21
CA GLY A 78 -4.14 -23.21 6.72
C GLY A 78 -2.83 -23.79 6.14
N ASP A 79 -2.91 -24.43 4.98
CA ASP A 79 -1.79 -25.07 4.34
C ASP A 79 -0.65 -24.09 4.00
N PHE A 80 -1.00 -22.85 3.68
CA PHE A 80 0.01 -21.82 3.41
C PHE A 80 0.78 -21.42 4.68
N GLU A 81 0.12 -21.35 5.82
CA GLU A 81 0.77 -21.11 7.11
C GLU A 81 1.73 -22.25 7.45
N THR A 82 1.29 -23.49 7.26
CA THR A 82 2.14 -24.68 7.47
C THR A 82 3.36 -24.65 6.56
N PHE A 83 3.17 -24.34 5.27
CA PHE A 83 4.27 -24.25 4.32
C PHE A 83 5.27 -23.14 4.70
N MET A 84 4.76 -21.97 5.14
CA MET A 84 5.61 -20.86 5.58
C MET A 84 6.39 -21.21 6.86
N SER A 85 5.81 -21.98 7.78
CA SER A 85 6.54 -22.45 8.98
C SER A 85 7.73 -23.34 8.61
N TRP A 86 7.56 -24.23 7.65
CA TRP A 86 8.68 -25.06 7.15
C TRP A 86 9.76 -24.22 6.47
N ALA A 87 9.36 -23.19 5.72
CA ALA A 87 10.31 -22.26 5.11
C ALA A 87 11.10 -21.48 6.18
N ASP A 88 10.41 -21.05 7.25
CA ASP A 88 11.03 -20.35 8.37
C ASP A 88 12.00 -21.24 9.17
N GLU A 89 11.74 -22.54 9.30
CA GLU A 89 12.63 -23.50 9.91
C GLU A 89 13.89 -23.77 9.05
N ALA A 90 13.76 -23.70 7.72
CA ALA A 90 14.84 -24.03 6.80
C ALA A 90 15.72 -22.83 6.42
N ARG A 91 15.24 -21.60 6.58
CA ARG A 91 15.97 -20.38 6.19
C ARG A 91 16.98 -19.95 7.24
N ASP A 92 18.15 -19.49 6.78
CA ASP A 92 19.16 -18.83 7.62
C ASP A 92 18.99 -17.32 7.69
N LEU A 93 18.42 -16.72 6.63
CA LEU A 93 18.26 -15.28 6.52
C LEU A 93 16.91 -14.80 7.04
N LYS A 94 16.92 -13.66 7.72
CA LYS A 94 15.71 -12.99 8.17
C LYS A 94 15.05 -12.18 7.05
N VAL A 95 13.73 -12.12 7.06
CA VAL A 95 12.96 -11.33 6.10
C VAL A 95 12.77 -9.92 6.64
N ARG A 96 13.24 -8.93 5.86
CA ARG A 96 13.05 -7.50 6.15
C ARG A 96 12.18 -6.86 5.09
N THR A 97 11.31 -5.95 5.54
CA THR A 97 10.33 -5.25 4.69
C THR A 97 10.77 -3.83 4.36
N ASN A 98 10.16 -3.26 3.33
CA ASN A 98 10.10 -1.81 3.17
C ASN A 98 8.85 -1.31 3.89
N ALA A 99 9.00 -0.37 4.83
CA ALA A 99 7.89 0.24 5.54
C ALA A 99 8.22 1.70 5.87
N ASP A 100 7.32 2.60 5.49
CA ASP A 100 7.50 4.04 5.67
C ASP A 100 6.56 4.59 6.76
N THR A 101 5.57 3.80 7.19
CA THR A 101 4.61 4.17 8.24
C THR A 101 4.45 3.06 9.27
N PRO A 102 4.00 3.38 10.52
CA PRO A 102 3.69 2.37 11.53
C PRO A 102 2.64 1.34 11.06
N LYS A 103 1.69 1.77 10.24
CA LYS A 103 0.66 0.91 9.66
C LYS A 103 1.26 -0.12 8.70
N ASP A 104 2.18 0.31 7.84
CA ASP A 104 2.89 -0.60 6.91
C ASP A 104 3.73 -1.61 7.69
N ALA A 105 4.43 -1.16 8.74
CA ALA A 105 5.23 -2.02 9.61
C ALA A 105 4.37 -3.08 10.32
N MET A 106 3.22 -2.68 10.88
CA MET A 106 2.28 -3.63 11.49
C MET A 106 1.74 -4.65 10.48
N GLN A 107 1.42 -4.21 9.27
CA GLN A 107 0.95 -5.11 8.22
C GLN A 107 2.04 -6.09 7.78
N ALA A 108 3.27 -5.61 7.61
CA ALA A 108 4.40 -6.44 7.27
C ALA A 108 4.71 -7.48 8.36
N ARG A 109 4.59 -7.12 9.64
CA ARG A 109 4.70 -8.10 10.75
C ARG A 109 3.66 -9.20 10.68
N LYS A 110 2.41 -8.87 10.34
CA LYS A 110 1.36 -9.88 10.16
C LYS A 110 1.71 -10.88 9.05
N PHE A 111 2.49 -10.46 8.07
CA PHE A 111 3.01 -11.31 7.00
C PHE A 111 4.38 -11.95 7.29
N GLY A 112 4.86 -11.88 8.54
CA GLY A 112 6.06 -12.57 8.98
C GLY A 112 7.37 -11.79 8.80
N ALA A 113 7.31 -10.47 8.56
CA ALA A 113 8.53 -9.66 8.53
C ALA A 113 9.17 -9.54 9.92
N GLU A 114 10.48 -9.70 9.98
CA GLU A 114 11.31 -9.67 11.19
C GLU A 114 12.17 -8.40 11.30
N GLY A 115 11.84 -7.38 10.56
CA GLY A 115 12.52 -6.09 10.61
C GLY A 115 12.18 -5.20 9.42
N ILE A 116 12.63 -3.95 9.50
CA ILE A 116 12.58 -3.00 8.39
C ILE A 116 13.95 -2.98 7.71
N GLY A 117 13.96 -3.20 6.40
CA GLY A 117 15.16 -3.10 5.57
C GLY A 117 15.34 -1.72 4.96
N LEU A 118 14.24 -1.06 4.61
CA LEU A 118 14.24 0.28 4.04
C LEU A 118 13.04 1.07 4.56
N CYS A 119 13.31 2.27 5.07
CA CYS A 119 12.32 3.30 5.34
C CYS A 119 12.69 4.54 4.52
N ARG A 120 11.77 4.97 3.64
CA ARG A 120 11.94 6.21 2.85
C ARG A 120 11.47 7.38 3.67
N THR A 121 12.37 7.98 4.42
CA THR A 121 12.05 9.06 5.36
C THR A 121 11.50 10.31 4.68
N GLU A 122 11.80 10.52 3.39
CA GLU A 122 11.22 11.60 2.59
C GLU A 122 9.70 11.52 2.47
N HIS A 123 9.10 10.33 2.52
CA HIS A 123 7.66 10.15 2.48
C HIS A 123 6.96 10.69 3.72
N MET A 124 7.67 10.77 4.86
CA MET A 124 7.15 11.34 6.11
C MET A 124 6.77 12.81 6.00
N PHE A 125 7.30 13.51 4.97
CA PHE A 125 7.14 14.95 4.82
C PHE A 125 6.10 15.38 3.78
N PHE A 126 5.42 14.43 3.10
CA PHE A 126 4.45 14.75 2.04
C PHE A 126 3.07 15.14 2.57
N GLU A 127 2.79 14.98 3.84
CA GLU A 127 1.55 15.42 4.45
C GLU A 127 1.44 16.96 4.49
N ARG A 128 0.20 17.47 4.44
CA ARG A 128 -0.07 18.91 4.25
C ARG A 128 0.52 19.80 5.35
N ASP A 129 0.53 19.34 6.58
CA ASP A 129 1.05 20.03 7.75
C ASP A 129 2.59 20.04 7.80
N ARG A 130 3.24 19.12 7.11
CA ARG A 130 4.69 18.91 7.13
C ARG A 130 5.40 19.48 5.91
N ILE A 131 4.77 19.35 4.72
CA ILE A 131 5.38 19.68 3.44
C ILE A 131 5.84 21.15 3.36
N PHE A 132 5.15 22.06 4.06
CA PHE A 132 5.49 23.47 4.07
C PHE A 132 6.84 23.73 4.74
N ASN A 133 7.09 23.14 5.90
CA ASN A 133 8.38 23.26 6.59
C ASN A 133 9.51 22.54 5.84
N PHE A 134 9.20 21.41 5.21
CA PHE A 134 10.15 20.70 4.37
C PHE A 134 10.60 21.55 3.15
N ARG A 135 9.65 22.22 2.48
CA ARG A 135 9.96 23.18 1.40
C ARG A 135 10.77 24.36 1.91
N LYS A 136 10.47 24.92 3.09
CA LYS A 136 11.28 25.97 3.71
C LYS A 136 12.72 25.52 3.93
N MET A 137 12.93 24.30 4.41
CA MET A 137 14.25 23.73 4.63
C MET A 137 15.05 23.63 3.32
N ILE A 138 14.40 23.17 2.24
CA ILE A 138 15.02 23.05 0.92
C ILE A 138 15.37 24.44 0.34
N CYS A 139 14.46 25.40 0.46
CA CYS A 139 14.62 26.74 -0.09
C CYS A 139 15.44 27.69 0.80
N ALA A 140 15.87 27.25 1.99
CA ALA A 140 16.65 28.07 2.91
C ALA A 140 18.02 28.45 2.30
N THR A 141 18.34 29.73 2.33
CA THR A 141 19.61 30.29 1.83
C THR A 141 20.66 30.46 2.92
N THR A 142 20.23 30.47 4.16
CA THR A 142 21.10 30.57 5.34
C THR A 142 20.98 29.33 6.23
N LEU A 143 22.01 29.10 7.05
CA LEU A 143 22.02 28.02 8.03
C LEU A 143 20.91 28.20 9.06
N GLU A 144 20.73 29.40 9.57
CA GLU A 144 19.73 29.75 10.57
C GLU A 144 18.29 29.45 10.08
N GLU A 145 17.95 29.86 8.86
CA GLU A 145 16.66 29.55 8.25
C GLU A 145 16.41 28.05 8.12
N ARG A 146 17.46 27.31 7.75
CA ARG A 146 17.39 25.85 7.61
C ARG A 146 17.20 25.15 8.95
N GLU A 147 17.97 25.53 9.96
CA GLU A 147 17.87 25.00 11.32
C GLU A 147 16.47 25.23 11.89
N LYS A 148 15.92 26.44 11.76
CA LYS A 148 14.56 26.76 12.20
C LYS A 148 13.48 25.92 11.49
N ALA A 149 13.66 25.64 10.21
CA ALA A 149 12.74 24.76 9.47
C ALA A 149 12.86 23.31 9.95
N LEU A 150 14.08 22.82 10.22
CA LEU A 150 14.35 21.48 10.75
C LEU A 150 13.77 21.28 12.16
N GLU A 151 13.86 22.27 13.04
CA GLU A 151 13.24 22.23 14.37
C GLU A 151 11.74 21.99 14.29
N ASN A 152 11.05 22.54 13.29
CA ASN A 152 9.63 22.31 13.06
C ASN A 152 9.31 20.92 12.46
N ILE A 153 10.28 20.27 11.81
CA ILE A 153 10.14 18.95 11.20
C ILE A 153 10.44 17.83 12.21
N LEU A 154 11.43 18.06 13.07
CA LEU A 154 11.96 17.04 13.99
C LEU A 154 10.91 16.36 14.87
N PRO A 155 9.91 17.05 15.46
CA PRO A 155 8.88 16.40 16.27
C PRO A 155 8.04 15.38 15.49
N TYR A 156 7.72 15.69 14.24
CA TYR A 156 6.97 14.78 13.37
C TYR A 156 7.77 13.53 13.04
N GLN A 157 9.02 13.71 12.62
CA GLN A 157 9.90 12.61 12.28
C GLN A 157 10.17 11.69 13.48
N ARG A 158 10.39 12.29 14.66
CA ARG A 158 10.54 11.53 15.91
C ARG A 158 9.32 10.66 16.19
N LYS A 159 8.13 11.23 16.12
CA LYS A 159 6.87 10.50 16.35
C LYS A 159 6.67 9.36 15.35
N ASP A 160 7.02 9.58 14.08
CA ASP A 160 6.91 8.54 13.05
C ASP A 160 7.87 7.39 13.33
N PHE A 161 9.12 7.67 13.71
CA PHE A 161 10.08 6.63 14.07
C PHE A 161 9.69 5.90 15.37
N GLU A 162 9.21 6.62 16.39
CA GLU A 162 8.69 5.99 17.61
C GLU A 162 7.58 4.99 17.26
N GLY A 163 6.63 5.39 16.42
CA GLY A 163 5.57 4.48 15.96
C GLY A 163 6.07 3.30 15.13
N LEU A 164 7.10 3.48 14.29
CA LEU A 164 7.74 2.39 13.55
C LEU A 164 8.43 1.41 14.50
N PHE A 165 9.17 1.90 15.49
CA PHE A 165 9.84 1.06 16.47
C PHE A 165 8.85 0.29 17.34
N GLU A 166 7.78 0.94 17.81
CA GLU A 166 6.70 0.28 18.54
C GLU A 166 6.05 -0.83 17.70
N ALA A 167 5.76 -0.54 16.43
CA ALA A 167 5.15 -1.51 15.52
C ALA A 167 6.06 -2.72 15.28
N MET A 168 7.37 -2.55 15.27
CA MET A 168 8.34 -3.60 15.00
C MET A 168 8.87 -4.31 16.24
N ALA A 169 8.73 -3.75 17.44
CA ALA A 169 9.26 -4.37 18.67
C ALA A 169 8.79 -5.82 18.82
N PRO A 170 9.66 -6.79 19.20
CA PRO A 170 11.08 -6.64 19.58
C PRO A 170 12.07 -6.72 18.40
N PHE A 171 11.60 -6.70 17.16
CA PHE A 171 12.45 -6.75 15.97
C PHE A 171 13.05 -5.36 15.62
N SER A 172 14.05 -5.35 14.73
CA SER A 172 14.77 -4.14 14.30
C SER A 172 14.33 -3.63 12.92
#